data_6c50bfa8000f90178825b38913f54801
#
_entry.id   6c50bfa8000f90178825b38913f54801
#
_cell.length_a   1.000
_cell.length_b   1.000
_cell.length_c   1.000
_cell.angle_alpha   90.00
_cell.angle_beta   90.00
_cell.angle_gamma   90.00
#
_symmetry.space_group_name_H-M   'P 1'
#
loop_
_entity.id
_entity.type
_entity.pdbx_description
1 polymer ?
#
loop_
_entity_poly.entity_id
_entity_poly.type
_entity_poly.pdbx_seq_one_letter_code
_entity_poly.pdbx_strand_id
1 'polypeptide(L)'
;VAIGGGKDSLVSIEALRNAGVAETVTWIGGSQLIRACAERTGLPTLNIGRTLAPELFELNRQGAWNGHIPVTAVNSAIMVLAAVVQGVDQVVFSNERSASYGSQIAGTGEVNHQWSKGWAFEKAFGEYVQQHIAADLNYYSLLRPLSELAVARQFAKTDFYDAHFSSCNRNFHILGERPVNRWCGVCPKCHFVFLALAPFMPKIRLVRIFGRNLLDDMEQAGGYDALLEFQDHKPFECVGEGKESRAAMATLASRPDWKEDVLVKRFANLIQPTLAADELQIEPLLVFDGEHRIPAALWERLRANFAA
;
A
#
# COMPACT_ATOMS: atom_id res chain seq x y z
N VAL A 1 -5.62 7.76 -13.18
CA VAL A 1 -4.94 6.95 -12.17
C VAL A 1 -5.24 7.50 -10.80
N ALA A 2 -5.75 6.64 -9.89
CA ALA A 2 -6.02 7.03 -8.51
C ALA A 2 -4.72 7.23 -7.71
N ILE A 3 -4.59 8.34 -6.97
CA ILE A 3 -3.46 8.59 -6.08
C ILE A 3 -3.92 8.75 -4.63
N GLY A 4 -3.27 7.99 -3.72
CA GLY A 4 -3.48 8.08 -2.27
C GLY A 4 -2.31 8.70 -1.49
N GLY A 5 -1.24 9.11 -2.17
CA GLY A 5 -0.03 9.69 -1.56
C GLY A 5 0.96 8.67 -0.99
N GLY A 6 0.64 7.38 -1.02
CA GLY A 6 1.55 6.28 -0.67
C GLY A 6 2.38 5.78 -1.86
N LYS A 7 3.35 4.89 -1.57
CA LYS A 7 4.28 4.31 -2.55
C LYS A 7 3.58 3.63 -3.74
N ASP A 8 2.46 2.93 -3.49
CA ASP A 8 1.81 2.06 -4.47
C ASP A 8 1.30 2.85 -5.67
N SER A 9 0.54 3.93 -5.43
CA SER A 9 0.05 4.80 -6.51
C SER A 9 1.18 5.46 -7.28
N LEU A 10 2.29 5.80 -6.63
CA LEU A 10 3.46 6.39 -7.27
C LEU A 10 4.18 5.37 -8.17
N VAL A 11 4.26 4.10 -7.76
CA VAL A 11 4.79 3.01 -8.62
C VAL A 11 3.91 2.81 -9.85
N SER A 12 2.59 2.85 -9.72
CA SER A 12 1.67 2.72 -10.86
C SER A 12 1.83 3.89 -11.83
N ILE A 13 1.91 5.12 -11.33
CA ILE A 13 2.09 6.32 -12.14
C ILE A 13 3.41 6.25 -12.92
N GLU A 14 4.53 5.96 -12.25
CA GLU A 14 5.83 5.86 -12.94
C GLU A 14 5.87 4.70 -13.94
N ALA A 15 5.22 3.57 -13.65
CA ALA A 15 5.13 2.46 -14.58
C ALA A 15 4.36 2.82 -15.85
N LEU A 16 3.23 3.53 -15.74
CA LEU A 16 2.45 4.01 -16.88
C LEU A 16 3.22 5.06 -17.67
N ARG A 17 3.87 6.01 -16.98
CA ARG A 17 4.75 7.01 -17.60
C ARG A 17 5.85 6.34 -18.42
N ASN A 18 6.56 5.38 -17.86
CA ASN A 18 7.65 4.65 -18.53
C ASN A 18 7.13 3.80 -19.71
N ALA A 19 5.89 3.36 -19.62
CA ALA A 19 5.21 2.70 -20.72
C ALA A 19 4.68 3.70 -21.80
N GLY A 20 4.87 5.00 -21.63
CA GLY A 20 4.40 6.04 -22.57
C GLY A 20 2.87 6.14 -22.67
N VAL A 21 2.17 5.88 -21.56
CA VAL A 21 0.71 6.00 -21.46
C VAL A 21 0.34 7.41 -21.04
N ALA A 22 -0.58 8.05 -21.73
CA ALA A 22 -1.14 9.32 -21.31
C ALA A 22 -2.05 9.09 -20.08
N GLU A 23 -1.82 9.83 -19.00
CA GLU A 23 -2.54 9.64 -17.77
C GLU A 23 -2.89 10.94 -17.05
N THR A 24 -3.96 10.92 -16.28
CA THR A 24 -4.38 11.99 -15.37
C THR A 24 -4.38 11.46 -13.95
N VAL A 25 -3.61 12.12 -13.08
CA VAL A 25 -3.50 11.74 -11.66
C VAL A 25 -4.69 12.30 -10.89
N THR A 26 -5.51 11.43 -10.31
CA THR A 26 -6.80 11.80 -9.73
C THR A 26 -6.89 11.42 -8.25
N TRP A 27 -7.40 12.35 -7.42
CA TRP A 27 -7.71 12.07 -6.01
C TRP A 27 -9.03 12.68 -5.58
N ILE A 28 -9.59 12.12 -4.49
CA ILE A 28 -10.86 12.52 -3.92
C ILE A 28 -10.63 13.17 -2.57
N GLY A 29 -11.20 14.35 -2.37
CA GLY A 29 -11.11 15.11 -1.11
C GLY A 29 -9.97 16.12 -1.05
N GLY A 30 -9.77 16.73 0.14
CA GLY A 30 -8.93 17.92 0.34
C GLY A 30 -7.55 17.68 0.96
N SER A 31 -7.01 16.46 0.93
CA SER A 31 -5.70 16.14 1.54
C SER A 31 -4.56 16.89 0.85
N GLN A 32 -3.86 17.76 1.60
CA GLN A 32 -2.71 18.50 1.10
C GLN A 32 -1.50 17.58 0.82
N LEU A 33 -1.36 16.49 1.60
CA LEU A 33 -0.32 15.49 1.36
C LEU A 33 -0.51 14.81 0.00
N ILE A 34 -1.74 14.40 -0.32
CA ILE A 34 -2.05 13.75 -1.60
C ILE A 34 -1.84 14.75 -2.74
N ARG A 35 -2.31 16.00 -2.57
CA ARG A 35 -2.09 17.08 -3.53
C ARG A 35 -0.61 17.28 -3.83
N ALA A 36 0.23 17.41 -2.80
CA ALA A 36 1.68 17.59 -2.97
C ALA A 36 2.34 16.43 -3.71
N CYS A 37 1.91 15.18 -3.45
CA CYS A 37 2.36 14.02 -4.21
C CYS A 37 1.89 14.08 -5.68
N ALA A 38 0.64 14.45 -5.93
CA ALA A 38 0.08 14.56 -7.27
C ALA A 38 0.79 15.65 -8.10
N GLU A 39 0.99 16.84 -7.52
CA GLU A 39 1.73 17.94 -8.15
C GLU A 39 3.18 17.57 -8.44
N ARG A 40 3.82 16.81 -7.54
CA ARG A 40 5.20 16.33 -7.72
C ARG A 40 5.35 15.44 -8.96
N THR A 41 4.31 14.76 -9.39
CA THR A 41 4.38 13.92 -10.61
C THR A 41 4.61 14.75 -11.88
N GLY A 42 4.23 16.02 -11.90
CA GLY A 42 4.29 16.88 -13.09
C GLY A 42 3.29 16.51 -14.18
N LEU A 43 2.34 15.61 -13.90
CA LEU A 43 1.31 15.16 -14.84
C LEU A 43 0.02 15.99 -14.70
N PRO A 44 -0.90 15.93 -15.69
CA PRO A 44 -2.25 16.47 -15.54
C PRO A 44 -2.92 15.91 -14.30
N THR A 45 -3.62 16.76 -13.55
CA THR A 45 -4.27 16.37 -12.30
C THR A 45 -5.76 16.67 -12.31
N LEU A 46 -6.54 15.82 -11.63
CA LEU A 46 -7.97 16.03 -11.37
C LEU A 46 -8.23 15.83 -9.87
N ASN A 47 -8.69 16.87 -9.19
CA ASN A 47 -9.19 16.74 -7.83
C ASN A 47 -10.71 16.69 -7.81
N ILE A 48 -11.27 15.63 -7.24
CA ILE A 48 -12.71 15.49 -7.04
C ILE A 48 -13.04 15.93 -5.61
N GLY A 49 -13.83 16.99 -5.48
CA GLY A 49 -14.24 17.50 -4.18
C GLY A 49 -15.11 16.51 -3.42
N ARG A 50 -14.93 16.43 -2.09
CA ARG A 50 -15.77 15.65 -1.19
C ARG A 50 -15.96 16.42 0.12
N THR A 51 -17.21 16.62 0.50
CA THR A 51 -17.57 17.19 1.80
C THR A 51 -18.17 16.10 2.68
N LEU A 52 -17.60 15.90 3.86
CA LEU A 52 -18.14 14.99 4.87
C LEU A 52 -19.22 15.71 5.67
N ALA A 53 -20.28 15.00 6.01
CA ALA A 53 -21.36 15.54 6.85
C ALA A 53 -20.79 15.94 8.24
N PRO A 54 -21.15 17.11 8.78
CA PRO A 54 -20.67 17.56 10.09
C PRO A 54 -20.99 16.59 11.22
N GLU A 55 -22.11 15.87 11.11
CA GLU A 55 -22.56 14.85 12.06
C GLU A 55 -21.53 13.73 12.25
N LEU A 56 -20.76 13.40 11.21
CA LEU A 56 -19.71 12.40 11.32
C LEU A 56 -18.67 12.78 12.38
N PHE A 57 -18.29 14.05 12.42
CA PHE A 57 -17.31 14.54 13.39
C PHE A 57 -17.87 14.55 14.81
N GLU A 58 -19.16 14.92 14.93
CA GLU A 58 -19.84 14.94 16.23
C GLU A 58 -20.02 13.53 16.78
N LEU A 59 -20.49 12.58 15.97
CA LEU A 59 -20.63 11.18 16.36
C LEU A 59 -19.30 10.56 16.77
N ASN A 60 -18.21 10.90 16.08
CA ASN A 60 -16.85 10.46 16.48
C ASN A 60 -16.45 11.01 17.86
N ARG A 61 -16.74 12.30 18.16
CA ARG A 61 -16.47 12.87 19.49
C ARG A 61 -17.29 12.22 20.59
N GLN A 62 -18.50 11.78 20.27
CA GLN A 62 -19.39 11.05 21.19
C GLN A 62 -18.99 9.57 21.38
N GLY A 63 -17.92 9.11 20.73
CA GLY A 63 -17.44 7.73 20.83
C GLY A 63 -18.24 6.71 20.02
N ALA A 64 -18.92 7.14 18.96
CA ALA A 64 -19.60 6.23 18.05
C ALA A 64 -18.60 5.22 17.43
N TRP A 65 -19.06 4.02 17.23
CA TRP A 65 -18.25 2.95 16.63
C TRP A 65 -17.92 3.29 15.19
N ASN A 66 -16.64 3.35 14.90
CA ASN A 66 -16.08 3.78 13.63
C ASN A 66 -15.32 2.60 13.01
N GLY A 67 -16.06 1.68 12.40
CA GLY A 67 -15.49 0.52 11.73
C GLY A 67 -14.81 0.86 10.39
N HIS A 68 -14.30 -0.16 9.71
CA HIS A 68 -13.73 0.00 8.38
C HIS A 68 -14.82 0.22 7.33
N ILE A 69 -15.04 1.48 6.96
CA ILE A 69 -15.92 1.84 5.84
C ILE A 69 -15.26 1.39 4.53
N PRO A 70 -15.99 0.81 3.55
CA PRO A 70 -15.43 0.36 2.28
C PRO A 70 -15.08 1.55 1.37
N VAL A 71 -14.20 2.41 1.81
CA VAL A 71 -13.82 3.67 1.13
C VAL A 71 -13.29 3.42 -0.27
N THR A 72 -12.58 2.31 -0.51
CA THR A 72 -12.08 1.96 -1.85
C THR A 72 -13.24 1.69 -2.81
N ALA A 73 -14.30 1.00 -2.38
CA ALA A 73 -15.49 0.77 -3.21
C ALA A 73 -16.19 2.09 -3.55
N VAL A 74 -16.36 2.97 -2.55
CA VAL A 74 -16.94 4.31 -2.76
C VAL A 74 -16.10 5.12 -3.74
N ASN A 75 -14.79 5.16 -3.54
CA ASN A 75 -13.87 5.88 -4.44
C ASN A 75 -13.85 5.27 -5.85
N SER A 76 -13.98 3.93 -5.98
CA SER A 76 -14.07 3.26 -7.28
C SER A 76 -15.30 3.72 -8.07
N ALA A 77 -16.46 3.79 -7.43
CA ALA A 77 -17.68 4.29 -8.07
C ALA A 77 -17.57 5.76 -8.50
N ILE A 78 -16.98 6.62 -7.64
CA ILE A 78 -16.73 8.03 -7.96
C ILE A 78 -15.75 8.15 -9.15
N MET A 79 -14.70 7.35 -9.18
CA MET A 79 -13.71 7.36 -10.27
C MET A 79 -14.32 6.89 -11.60
N VAL A 80 -15.19 5.88 -11.57
CA VAL A 80 -15.93 5.40 -12.76
C VAL A 80 -16.84 6.51 -13.29
N LEU A 81 -17.61 7.18 -12.41
CA LEU A 81 -18.43 8.32 -12.81
C LEU A 81 -17.57 9.45 -13.44
N ALA A 82 -16.45 9.78 -12.81
CA ALA A 82 -15.53 10.79 -13.33
C ALA A 82 -14.95 10.39 -14.70
N ALA A 83 -14.62 9.12 -14.88
CA ALA A 83 -14.13 8.59 -16.16
C ALA A 83 -15.16 8.76 -17.29
N VAL A 84 -16.43 8.39 -17.03
CA VAL A 84 -17.53 8.57 -17.99
C VAL A 84 -17.70 10.05 -18.35
N VAL A 85 -17.70 10.95 -17.36
CA VAL A 85 -17.87 12.41 -17.58
C VAL A 85 -16.69 13.00 -18.36
N GLN A 86 -15.46 12.48 -18.15
CA GLN A 86 -14.24 12.95 -18.80
C GLN A 86 -14.01 12.28 -20.18
N GLY A 87 -14.80 11.27 -20.54
CA GLY A 87 -14.62 10.51 -21.78
C GLY A 87 -13.32 9.70 -21.81
N VAL A 88 -12.88 9.16 -20.66
CA VAL A 88 -11.70 8.26 -20.57
C VAL A 88 -12.14 6.83 -20.36
N ASP A 89 -11.38 5.87 -20.86
CA ASP A 89 -11.69 4.45 -20.94
C ASP A 89 -10.96 3.59 -19.90
N GLN A 90 -10.11 4.20 -19.06
CA GLN A 90 -9.32 3.48 -18.05
C GLN A 90 -9.45 4.10 -16.66
N VAL A 91 -9.85 3.31 -15.69
CA VAL A 91 -9.80 3.64 -14.26
C VAL A 91 -8.79 2.73 -13.58
N VAL A 92 -7.65 3.30 -13.17
CA VAL A 92 -6.51 2.54 -12.66
C VAL A 92 -6.33 2.78 -11.17
N PHE A 93 -6.40 1.69 -10.40
CA PHE A 93 -6.02 1.63 -8.98
C PHE A 93 -4.66 0.97 -8.81
N SER A 94 -4.16 0.95 -7.56
CA SER A 94 -2.82 0.44 -7.25
C SER A 94 -2.86 -0.55 -6.09
N ASN A 95 -3.92 -1.38 -6.05
CA ASN A 95 -3.98 -2.45 -5.07
C ASN A 95 -3.08 -3.60 -5.52
N GLU A 96 -2.24 -4.04 -4.64
CA GLU A 96 -1.33 -5.17 -4.82
C GLU A 96 -2.01 -6.50 -4.44
N ARG A 97 -1.32 -7.63 -4.69
CA ARG A 97 -1.83 -8.97 -4.44
C ARG A 97 -2.16 -9.19 -2.96
N SER A 98 -1.28 -8.74 -2.09
CA SER A 98 -1.39 -8.91 -0.64
C SER A 98 -2.61 -8.19 -0.03
N ALA A 99 -3.23 -7.24 -0.76
CA ALA A 99 -4.48 -6.60 -0.34
C ALA A 99 -5.68 -7.58 -0.29
N SER A 100 -5.56 -8.75 -0.91
CA SER A 100 -6.56 -9.82 -0.81
C SER A 100 -6.43 -10.66 0.47
N TYR A 101 -5.30 -10.56 1.20
CA TYR A 101 -5.02 -11.32 2.41
C TYR A 101 -5.70 -10.70 3.63
N GLY A 102 -6.51 -11.48 4.33
CA GLY A 102 -7.18 -11.08 5.56
C GLY A 102 -6.43 -11.48 6.83
N SER A 103 -6.96 -11.06 7.97
CA SER A 103 -6.49 -11.50 9.28
C SER A 103 -7.29 -12.70 9.76
N GLN A 104 -6.62 -13.72 10.32
CA GLN A 104 -7.30 -14.85 10.95
C GLN A 104 -7.80 -14.43 12.33
N ILE A 105 -9.11 -14.54 12.55
CA ILE A 105 -9.76 -14.20 13.83
C ILE A 105 -10.33 -15.45 14.46
N ALA A 106 -9.94 -15.73 15.69
CA ALA A 106 -10.43 -16.88 16.44
C ALA A 106 -11.97 -16.90 16.51
N GLY A 107 -12.58 -18.01 16.12
CA GLY A 107 -14.04 -18.19 16.10
C GLY A 107 -14.78 -17.55 14.92
N THR A 108 -14.10 -16.78 14.08
CA THR A 108 -14.72 -16.12 12.90
C THR A 108 -14.10 -16.60 11.58
N GLY A 109 -12.80 -16.95 11.58
CA GLY A 109 -12.05 -17.28 10.37
C GLY A 109 -11.34 -16.07 9.78
N GLU A 110 -11.07 -16.09 8.47
CA GLU A 110 -10.40 -14.99 7.78
C GLU A 110 -11.34 -13.78 7.61
N VAL A 111 -10.88 -12.62 8.05
CA VAL A 111 -11.58 -11.34 7.90
C VAL A 111 -10.67 -10.36 7.18
N ASN A 112 -11.08 -9.93 5.98
CA ASN A 112 -10.39 -8.88 5.24
C ASN A 112 -11.12 -7.53 5.43
N HIS A 113 -10.59 -6.68 6.32
CA HIS A 113 -11.13 -5.34 6.58
C HIS A 113 -11.02 -4.40 5.37
N GLN A 114 -10.19 -4.73 4.40
CA GLN A 114 -10.01 -3.99 3.15
C GLN A 114 -10.55 -4.77 1.92
N TRP A 115 -11.60 -5.56 2.08
CA TRP A 115 -12.16 -6.41 1.02
C TRP A 115 -12.32 -5.68 -0.32
N SER A 116 -12.70 -4.40 -0.30
CA SER A 116 -12.84 -3.58 -1.51
C SER A 116 -11.52 -3.25 -2.22
N LYS A 117 -10.36 -3.63 -1.67
CA LYS A 117 -9.07 -3.64 -2.35
C LYS A 117 -8.69 -5.03 -2.87
N GLY A 118 -9.39 -6.07 -2.48
CA GLY A 118 -9.12 -7.45 -2.87
C GLY A 118 -9.53 -7.78 -4.31
N TRP A 119 -9.02 -8.90 -4.79
CA TRP A 119 -9.30 -9.39 -6.14
C TRP A 119 -10.80 -9.66 -6.39
N ALA A 120 -11.50 -10.24 -5.43
CA ALA A 120 -12.92 -10.54 -5.58
C ALA A 120 -13.76 -9.29 -5.89
N PHE A 121 -13.50 -8.18 -5.18
CA PHE A 121 -14.15 -6.92 -5.48
C PHE A 121 -13.73 -6.36 -6.84
N GLU A 122 -12.44 -6.32 -7.15
CA GLU A 122 -11.92 -5.77 -8.41
C GLU A 122 -12.53 -6.47 -9.61
N LYS A 123 -12.58 -7.82 -9.57
CA LYS A 123 -13.18 -8.64 -10.63
C LYS A 123 -14.66 -8.33 -10.81
N ALA A 124 -15.44 -8.46 -9.74
CA ALA A 124 -16.89 -8.27 -9.78
C ALA A 124 -17.27 -6.83 -10.18
N PHE A 125 -16.58 -5.82 -9.60
CA PHE A 125 -16.87 -4.43 -9.92
C PHE A 125 -16.47 -4.06 -11.35
N GLY A 126 -15.34 -4.56 -11.85
CA GLY A 126 -14.91 -4.35 -13.22
C GLY A 126 -15.85 -5.00 -14.25
N GLU A 127 -16.36 -6.21 -13.95
CA GLU A 127 -17.39 -6.86 -14.77
C GLU A 127 -18.71 -6.08 -14.75
N TYR A 128 -19.14 -5.60 -13.59
CA TYR A 128 -20.32 -4.75 -13.46
C TYR A 128 -20.20 -3.47 -14.28
N VAL A 129 -19.06 -2.80 -14.23
CA VAL A 129 -18.80 -1.56 -15.01
C VAL A 129 -18.97 -1.83 -16.51
N GLN A 130 -18.35 -2.90 -17.02
CA GLN A 130 -18.40 -3.23 -18.44
C GLN A 130 -19.79 -3.69 -18.92
N GLN A 131 -20.55 -4.38 -18.06
CA GLN A 131 -21.87 -4.89 -18.41
C GLN A 131 -22.99 -3.84 -18.30
N HIS A 132 -22.88 -2.90 -17.35
CA HIS A 132 -23.99 -2.05 -16.97
C HIS A 132 -23.73 -0.54 -17.09
N ILE A 133 -22.47 -0.11 -17.26
CA ILE A 133 -22.11 1.32 -17.32
C ILE A 133 -21.54 1.67 -18.70
N ALA A 134 -20.39 1.08 -19.06
CA ALA A 134 -19.74 1.33 -20.37
C ALA A 134 -18.87 0.13 -20.74
N ALA A 135 -19.16 -0.50 -21.88
CA ALA A 135 -18.51 -1.74 -22.32
C ALA A 135 -17.01 -1.59 -22.60
N ASP A 136 -16.57 -0.38 -22.92
CA ASP A 136 -15.19 0.00 -23.22
C ASP A 136 -14.43 0.57 -22.02
N LEU A 137 -15.08 0.76 -20.88
CA LEU A 137 -14.46 1.28 -19.66
C LEU A 137 -13.82 0.15 -18.84
N ASN A 138 -12.51 0.19 -18.72
CA ASN A 138 -11.72 -0.77 -17.94
C ASN A 138 -11.45 -0.28 -16.50
N TYR A 139 -11.80 -1.10 -15.52
CA TYR A 139 -11.47 -0.88 -14.12
C TYR A 139 -10.54 -1.99 -13.64
N TYR A 140 -9.36 -1.64 -13.11
CA TYR A 140 -8.36 -2.59 -12.63
C TYR A 140 -7.32 -1.95 -11.71
N SER A 141 -6.57 -2.79 -10.98
CA SER A 141 -5.38 -2.39 -10.22
C SER A 141 -4.11 -2.82 -10.94
N LEU A 142 -3.24 -1.84 -11.22
CA LEU A 142 -2.00 -2.06 -11.98
C LEU A 142 -0.99 -2.96 -11.24
N LEU A 143 -1.04 -2.95 -9.91
CA LEU A 143 -0.10 -3.70 -9.07
C LEU A 143 -0.65 -5.06 -8.64
N ARG A 144 -1.83 -5.48 -9.13
CA ARG A 144 -2.46 -6.74 -8.75
C ARG A 144 -1.55 -7.97 -8.85
N PRO A 145 -0.69 -8.12 -9.88
CA PRO A 145 0.24 -9.26 -9.97
C PRO A 145 1.44 -9.18 -9.03
N LEU A 146 1.62 -8.08 -8.31
CA LEU A 146 2.78 -7.82 -7.46
C LEU A 146 2.43 -8.00 -5.97
N SER A 147 3.40 -8.51 -5.20
CA SER A 147 3.36 -8.43 -3.73
C SER A 147 3.74 -7.03 -3.25
N GLU A 148 3.51 -6.74 -1.97
CA GLU A 148 3.96 -5.50 -1.33
C GLU A 148 5.49 -5.34 -1.39
N LEU A 149 6.26 -6.42 -1.26
CA LEU A 149 7.73 -6.38 -1.40
C LEU A 149 8.16 -6.10 -2.84
N ALA A 150 7.48 -6.67 -3.83
CA ALA A 150 7.75 -6.36 -5.23
C ALA A 150 7.46 -4.88 -5.55
N VAL A 151 6.37 -4.33 -5.00
CA VAL A 151 6.05 -2.90 -5.10
C VAL A 151 7.11 -2.04 -4.40
N ALA A 152 7.54 -2.43 -3.18
CA ALA A 152 8.59 -1.73 -2.44
C ALA A 152 9.92 -1.71 -3.22
N ARG A 153 10.29 -2.84 -3.88
CA ARG A 153 11.46 -2.91 -4.77
C ARG A 153 11.35 -1.91 -5.92
N GLN A 154 10.20 -1.79 -6.56
CA GLN A 154 10.00 -0.82 -7.65
C GLN A 154 10.12 0.63 -7.13
N PHE A 155 9.48 0.94 -6.00
CA PHE A 155 9.53 2.26 -5.41
C PHE A 155 10.96 2.68 -5.03
N ALA A 156 11.77 1.75 -4.56
CA ALA A 156 13.14 2.00 -4.13
C ALA A 156 14.10 2.46 -5.24
N LYS A 157 13.75 2.21 -6.53
CA LYS A 157 14.57 2.56 -7.70
C LYS A 157 14.79 4.06 -7.89
N THR A 158 13.90 4.90 -7.36
CA THR A 158 14.00 6.36 -7.45
C THR A 158 13.87 7.01 -6.07
N ASP A 159 14.53 8.15 -5.86
CA ASP A 159 14.40 8.99 -4.65
C ASP A 159 13.47 10.20 -4.86
N PHE A 160 12.90 10.31 -6.06
CA PHE A 160 12.14 11.47 -6.51
C PHE A 160 10.97 11.85 -5.59
N TYR A 161 10.39 10.86 -4.90
CA TYR A 161 9.23 11.04 -4.03
C TYR A 161 9.55 10.98 -2.52
N ASP A 162 10.80 10.79 -2.12
CA ASP A 162 11.19 10.58 -0.71
C ASP A 162 10.67 11.69 0.23
N ALA A 163 10.67 12.94 -0.27
CA ALA A 163 10.23 14.10 0.50
C ALA A 163 8.69 14.32 0.48
N HIS A 164 7.91 13.52 -0.24
CA HIS A 164 6.50 13.79 -0.49
C HIS A 164 5.56 12.68 -0.03
N PHE A 165 5.92 11.41 -0.24
CA PHE A 165 5.03 10.28 0.03
C PHE A 165 4.82 10.01 1.52
N SER A 166 3.66 9.47 1.85
CA SER A 166 3.37 8.87 3.14
C SER A 166 2.17 7.94 3.07
N SER A 167 2.25 6.85 3.84
CA SER A 167 1.13 5.95 4.13
C SER A 167 0.81 5.91 5.62
N CYS A 168 1.33 6.85 6.41
CA CYS A 168 1.10 6.89 7.86
C CYS A 168 -0.39 7.15 8.16
N ASN A 169 -1.04 6.24 8.91
CA ASN A 169 -2.45 6.34 9.23
C ASN A 169 -2.83 7.64 9.93
N ARG A 170 -1.96 8.16 10.80
CA ARG A 170 -2.22 9.41 11.53
C ARG A 170 -2.40 10.63 10.63
N ASN A 171 -1.91 10.61 9.39
CA ASN A 171 -2.17 11.69 8.44
C ASN A 171 -3.62 11.76 7.96
N PHE A 172 -4.38 10.65 8.10
CA PHE A 172 -5.71 10.48 7.54
C PHE A 172 -6.81 10.33 8.60
N HIS A 173 -6.47 10.41 9.89
CA HIS A 173 -7.46 10.41 10.95
C HIS A 173 -8.38 11.63 10.84
N ILE A 174 -9.68 11.44 11.11
CA ILE A 174 -10.68 12.52 11.13
C ILE A 174 -10.39 13.45 12.31
N LEU A 175 -10.09 12.87 13.47
CA LEU A 175 -9.73 13.56 14.70
C LEU A 175 -8.33 13.12 15.14
N GLY A 176 -7.55 14.02 15.71
CA GLY A 176 -6.22 13.74 16.25
C GLY A 176 -5.10 14.54 15.58
N GLU A 177 -3.93 14.48 16.19
CA GLU A 177 -2.76 15.20 15.72
C GLU A 177 -2.11 14.49 14.52
N ARG A 178 -1.68 15.28 13.55
CA ARG A 178 -0.89 14.80 12.40
C ARG A 178 0.59 14.80 12.75
N PRO A 179 1.36 13.81 12.26
CA PRO A 179 2.80 13.78 12.49
C PRO A 179 3.50 14.95 11.78
N VAL A 180 4.47 15.56 12.47
CA VAL A 180 5.23 16.72 11.96
C VAL A 180 5.98 16.39 10.67
N ASN A 181 6.57 15.20 10.58
CA ASN A 181 7.37 14.80 9.43
C ASN A 181 6.71 13.70 8.58
N ARG A 182 5.41 13.72 8.39
CA ARG A 182 4.62 12.76 7.60
C ARG A 182 4.59 11.32 8.12
N TRP A 183 5.56 10.88 8.92
CA TRP A 183 5.68 9.54 9.49
C TRP A 183 5.69 9.62 11.01
N CYS A 184 4.76 8.96 11.68
CA CYS A 184 4.73 8.95 13.15
C CYS A 184 5.75 7.96 13.75
N GLY A 185 6.19 6.97 12.96
CA GLY A 185 7.16 5.96 13.37
C GLY A 185 6.66 4.93 14.39
N VAL A 186 5.34 4.91 14.70
CA VAL A 186 4.78 4.03 15.73
C VAL A 186 3.49 3.31 15.32
N CYS A 187 2.90 3.64 14.18
CA CYS A 187 1.72 2.93 13.71
C CYS A 187 2.10 1.73 12.83
N PRO A 188 1.22 0.72 12.68
CA PRO A 188 1.52 -0.47 11.88
C PRO A 188 1.94 -0.16 10.44
N LYS A 189 1.36 0.88 9.83
CA LYS A 189 1.78 1.33 8.48
C LYS A 189 3.21 1.87 8.45
N CYS A 190 3.64 2.62 9.46
CA CYS A 190 5.03 3.09 9.54
C CYS A 190 6.00 1.92 9.70
N HIS A 191 5.71 0.96 10.58
CA HIS A 191 6.51 -0.24 10.78
C HIS A 191 6.61 -1.06 9.48
N PHE A 192 5.47 -1.34 8.87
CA PHE A 192 5.42 -2.16 7.67
C PHE A 192 6.14 -1.51 6.48
N VAL A 193 5.87 -0.22 6.19
CA VAL A 193 6.51 0.46 5.04
C VAL A 193 8.02 0.59 5.25
N PHE A 194 8.47 0.85 6.49
CA PHE A 194 9.89 0.86 6.83
C PHE A 194 10.52 -0.51 6.54
N LEU A 195 9.92 -1.59 7.05
CA LEU A 195 10.41 -2.96 6.88
C LEU A 195 10.41 -3.39 5.39
N ALA A 196 9.31 -3.12 4.67
CA ALA A 196 9.19 -3.52 3.26
C ALA A 196 10.20 -2.81 2.34
N LEU A 197 10.59 -1.58 2.66
CA LEU A 197 11.58 -0.81 1.90
C LEU A 197 13.04 -1.15 2.30
N ALA A 198 13.27 -1.59 3.53
CA ALA A 198 14.62 -1.82 4.07
C ALA A 198 15.48 -2.82 3.26
N PRO A 199 14.95 -3.92 2.67
CA PRO A 199 15.72 -4.79 1.80
C PRO A 199 16.24 -4.14 0.52
N PHE A 200 15.59 -3.06 0.05
CA PHE A 200 15.83 -2.49 -1.27
C PHE A 200 16.43 -1.07 -1.24
N MET A 201 16.48 -0.43 -0.07
CA MET A 201 17.02 0.92 0.09
C MET A 201 18.29 0.94 0.96
N PRO A 202 19.21 1.87 0.72
CA PRO A 202 20.28 2.16 1.67
C PRO A 202 19.69 2.61 3.02
N LYS A 203 20.20 2.08 4.13
CA LYS A 203 19.73 2.39 5.49
C LYS A 203 19.66 3.90 5.77
N ILE A 204 20.67 4.65 5.37
CA ILE A 204 20.72 6.11 5.56
C ILE A 204 19.59 6.85 4.84
N ARG A 205 19.18 6.39 3.65
CA ARG A 205 18.05 6.96 2.90
C ARG A 205 16.75 6.71 3.63
N LEU A 206 16.53 5.48 4.10
CA LEU A 206 15.32 5.09 4.82
C LEU A 206 15.19 5.85 6.15
N VAL A 207 16.28 5.94 6.93
CA VAL A 207 16.32 6.72 8.18
C VAL A 207 16.01 8.21 7.92
N ARG A 208 16.47 8.78 6.81
CA ARG A 208 16.13 10.18 6.44
C ARG A 208 14.64 10.35 6.16
N ILE A 209 13.98 9.39 5.49
CA ILE A 209 12.56 9.43 5.19
C ILE A 209 11.72 9.40 6.48
N PHE A 210 12.05 8.50 7.41
CA PHE A 210 11.29 8.27 8.64
C PHE A 210 11.73 9.11 9.84
N GLY A 211 12.89 9.78 9.74
CA GLY A 211 13.45 10.60 10.81
C GLY A 211 14.25 9.81 11.85
N ARG A 212 14.14 8.48 11.87
CA ARG A 212 14.88 7.57 12.78
C ARG A 212 14.92 6.14 12.23
N ASN A 213 15.76 5.30 12.81
CA ASN A 213 15.77 3.87 12.54
C ASN A 213 14.71 3.16 13.37
N LEU A 214 13.64 2.66 12.74
CA LEU A 214 12.53 1.99 13.42
C LEU A 214 12.87 0.54 13.83
N LEU A 215 13.95 -0.05 13.30
CA LEU A 215 14.40 -1.40 13.63
C LEU A 215 15.43 -1.42 14.76
N ASP A 216 15.91 -0.25 15.21
CA ASP A 216 16.84 -0.12 16.30
C ASP A 216 16.19 0.50 17.56
N ASP A 217 14.93 0.14 17.80
CA ASP A 217 14.13 0.64 18.92
C ASP A 217 13.29 -0.50 19.50
N MET A 218 13.70 -1.02 20.67
CA MET A 218 13.04 -2.17 21.33
C MET A 218 11.59 -1.85 21.73
N GLU A 219 11.22 -0.61 21.94
CA GLU A 219 9.82 -0.23 22.26
C GLU A 219 8.86 -0.56 21.11
N GLN A 220 9.37 -0.71 19.89
CA GLN A 220 8.58 -1.08 18.71
C GLN A 220 8.39 -2.61 18.56
N ALA A 221 8.98 -3.43 19.43
CA ALA A 221 9.01 -4.90 19.28
C ALA A 221 7.61 -5.50 19.09
N GLY A 222 6.62 -5.09 19.90
CA GLY A 222 5.26 -5.60 19.80
C GLY A 222 4.60 -5.30 18.45
N GLY A 223 4.86 -4.12 17.87
CA GLY A 223 4.35 -3.77 16.56
C GLY A 223 4.95 -4.61 15.41
N TYR A 224 6.23 -4.93 15.51
CA TYR A 224 6.90 -5.83 14.56
C TYR A 224 6.50 -7.29 14.78
N ASP A 225 6.33 -7.74 16.02
CA ASP A 225 5.84 -9.10 16.33
C ASP A 225 4.45 -9.34 15.69
N ALA A 226 3.56 -8.35 15.75
CA ALA A 226 2.26 -8.42 15.10
C ALA A 226 2.38 -8.50 13.56
N LEU A 227 3.30 -7.74 12.94
CA LEU A 227 3.56 -7.81 11.50
C LEU A 227 4.15 -9.16 11.06
N LEU A 228 4.96 -9.76 11.91
CA LEU A 228 5.57 -11.10 11.71
C LEU A 228 4.59 -12.23 11.99
N GLU A 229 3.42 -11.93 12.55
CA GLU A 229 2.43 -12.90 13.06
C GLU A 229 3.08 -13.82 14.14
N PHE A 230 3.98 -13.26 14.93
CA PHE A 230 4.66 -13.93 16.04
C PHE A 230 4.01 -13.54 17.38
N GLN A 231 3.37 -14.50 18.03
CA GLN A 231 2.64 -14.35 19.31
C GLN A 231 1.45 -13.36 19.26
N ASP A 232 1.09 -12.85 18.11
CA ASP A 232 -0.04 -11.93 17.92
C ASP A 232 -0.64 -12.07 16.51
N HIS A 233 -1.77 -11.40 16.30
CA HIS A 233 -2.45 -11.39 15.01
C HIS A 233 -1.99 -10.20 14.16
N LYS A 234 -1.95 -10.40 12.84
CA LYS A 234 -1.74 -9.32 11.89
C LYS A 234 -2.64 -8.13 12.23
N PRO A 235 -2.11 -6.88 12.29
CA PRO A 235 -2.91 -5.70 12.54
C PRO A 235 -4.05 -5.54 11.52
N PHE A 236 -5.22 -5.07 11.98
CA PHE A 236 -6.32 -4.65 11.10
C PHE A 236 -5.99 -3.36 10.36
N GLU A 237 -4.94 -3.40 9.58
CA GLU A 237 -4.38 -2.28 8.84
C GLU A 237 -3.96 -2.73 7.44
N CYS A 238 -3.91 -1.77 6.50
CA CYS A 238 -3.43 -2.05 5.16
C CYS A 238 -1.91 -2.30 5.17
N VAL A 239 -1.48 -3.45 5.64
CA VAL A 239 -0.10 -3.94 5.66
C VAL A 239 -0.04 -5.26 4.89
N GLY A 240 1.13 -5.63 4.39
CA GLY A 240 1.32 -6.87 3.65
C GLY A 240 1.08 -8.14 4.45
N GLU A 241 1.41 -9.27 3.89
CA GLU A 241 1.30 -10.58 4.55
C GLU A 241 2.40 -10.77 5.59
N GLY A 242 2.15 -11.58 6.61
CA GLY A 242 3.18 -11.97 7.59
C GLY A 242 4.40 -12.60 6.94
N LYS A 243 4.19 -13.42 5.90
CA LYS A 243 5.28 -14.02 5.11
C LYS A 243 6.19 -12.96 4.47
N GLU A 244 5.63 -11.86 3.96
CA GLU A 244 6.42 -10.75 3.39
C GLU A 244 7.27 -10.07 4.48
N SER A 245 6.70 -9.86 5.66
CA SER A 245 7.41 -9.28 6.81
C SER A 245 8.53 -10.19 7.31
N ARG A 246 8.29 -11.51 7.37
CA ARG A 246 9.31 -12.51 7.77
C ARG A 246 10.46 -12.59 6.77
N ALA A 247 10.16 -12.64 5.47
CA ALA A 247 11.17 -12.68 4.41
C ALA A 247 12.01 -11.39 4.37
N ALA A 248 11.39 -10.22 4.56
CA ALA A 248 12.10 -8.94 4.67
C ALA A 248 13.05 -8.92 5.85
N MET A 249 12.59 -9.33 7.05
CA MET A 249 13.42 -9.40 8.27
C MET A 249 14.59 -10.37 8.10
N ALA A 250 14.36 -11.57 7.52
CA ALA A 250 15.39 -12.55 7.25
C ALA A 250 16.48 -12.01 6.30
N THR A 251 16.06 -11.27 5.28
CA THR A 251 16.99 -10.57 4.37
C THR A 251 17.86 -9.58 5.14
N LEU A 252 17.30 -8.79 6.06
CA LEU A 252 18.05 -7.83 6.87
C LEU A 252 18.99 -8.52 7.86
N ALA A 253 18.60 -9.66 8.44
CA ALA A 253 19.41 -10.42 9.38
C ALA A 253 20.72 -10.93 8.75
N SER A 254 20.76 -11.14 7.43
CA SER A 254 21.95 -11.52 6.67
C SER A 254 22.84 -10.34 6.25
N ARG A 255 22.38 -9.09 6.41
CA ARG A 255 23.06 -7.89 5.90
C ARG A 255 23.91 -7.20 6.98
N PRO A 256 25.19 -6.88 6.69
CA PRO A 256 26.09 -6.26 7.68
C PRO A 256 25.60 -4.92 8.22
N ASP A 257 24.88 -4.13 7.39
CA ASP A 257 24.37 -2.79 7.74
C ASP A 257 23.11 -2.83 8.64
N TRP A 258 22.43 -4.02 8.76
CA TRP A 258 21.19 -4.16 9.51
C TRP A 258 21.24 -5.16 10.66
N LYS A 259 22.07 -6.20 10.57
CA LYS A 259 22.06 -7.35 11.48
C LYS A 259 22.29 -7.01 12.96
N GLU A 260 22.89 -5.86 13.25
CA GLU A 260 23.15 -5.42 14.64
C GLU A 260 22.00 -4.59 15.23
N ASP A 261 21.01 -4.15 14.42
CA ASP A 261 19.85 -3.45 14.91
C ASP A 261 19.03 -4.36 15.85
N VAL A 262 18.55 -3.81 16.97
CA VAL A 262 18.02 -4.59 18.09
C VAL A 262 16.85 -5.51 17.69
N LEU A 263 15.95 -5.07 16.80
CA LEU A 263 14.82 -5.88 16.35
C LEU A 263 15.21 -6.91 15.30
N VAL A 264 16.19 -6.62 14.45
CA VAL A 264 16.74 -7.58 13.49
C VAL A 264 17.48 -8.69 14.22
N LYS A 265 18.32 -8.34 15.20
CA LYS A 265 19.02 -9.29 16.07
C LYS A 265 18.04 -10.15 16.88
N ARG A 266 16.98 -9.52 17.43
CA ARG A 266 15.90 -10.23 18.13
C ARG A 266 15.21 -11.24 17.21
N PHE A 267 14.86 -10.84 15.99
CA PHE A 267 14.28 -11.74 15.00
C PHE A 267 15.20 -12.93 14.70
N ALA A 268 16.46 -12.69 14.38
CA ALA A 268 17.43 -13.74 14.05
C ALA A 268 17.62 -14.76 15.16
N ASN A 269 17.60 -14.32 16.43
CA ASN A 269 17.86 -15.19 17.58
C ASN A 269 16.61 -15.90 18.11
N LEU A 270 15.43 -15.26 18.03
CA LEU A 270 14.22 -15.75 18.71
C LEU A 270 13.16 -16.26 17.73
N ILE A 271 12.96 -15.59 16.61
CA ILE A 271 11.82 -15.85 15.70
C ILE A 271 12.27 -16.74 14.53
N GLN A 272 13.33 -16.36 13.84
CA GLN A 272 13.81 -17.06 12.66
C GLN A 272 14.03 -18.57 12.86
N PRO A 273 14.56 -19.06 14.00
CA PRO A 273 14.74 -20.50 14.23
C PRO A 273 13.42 -21.28 14.33
N THR A 274 12.28 -20.62 14.52
CA THR A 274 10.96 -21.26 14.62
C THR A 274 10.22 -21.35 13.28
N LEU A 275 10.76 -20.73 12.20
CA LEU A 275 10.12 -20.59 10.92
C LEU A 275 10.66 -21.62 9.92
N ALA A 276 9.81 -22.02 8.96
CA ALA A 276 10.22 -22.86 7.85
C ALA A 276 11.09 -22.07 6.85
N ALA A 277 12.00 -22.76 6.15
CA ALA A 277 12.97 -22.12 5.26
C ALA A 277 12.31 -21.33 4.10
N ASP A 278 11.14 -21.76 3.62
CA ASP A 278 10.39 -21.10 2.55
C ASP A 278 9.69 -19.82 3.01
N GLU A 279 9.52 -19.62 4.31
CA GLU A 279 8.98 -18.37 4.90
C GLU A 279 10.03 -17.26 5.00
N LEU A 280 11.31 -17.62 4.82
CA LEU A 280 12.44 -16.70 4.94
C LEU A 280 12.95 -16.18 3.58
N GLN A 281 12.42 -16.72 2.47
CA GLN A 281 12.88 -16.39 1.11
C GLN A 281 12.12 -15.21 0.54
N ILE A 282 12.86 -14.20 0.09
CA ILE A 282 12.26 -12.99 -0.51
C ILE A 282 12.00 -13.17 -2.01
N GLU A 283 12.84 -13.94 -2.72
CA GLU A 283 12.80 -14.08 -4.19
C GLU A 283 11.46 -14.58 -4.72
N PRO A 284 10.79 -15.60 -4.11
CA PRO A 284 9.48 -16.06 -4.56
C PRO A 284 8.38 -15.00 -4.44
N LEU A 285 8.56 -14.01 -3.54
CA LEU A 285 7.62 -12.93 -3.34
C LEU A 285 7.80 -11.79 -4.37
N LEU A 286 8.91 -11.76 -5.09
CA LEU A 286 9.23 -10.71 -6.05
C LEU A 286 8.77 -11.02 -7.48
N VAL A 287 8.18 -12.20 -7.71
CA VAL A 287 7.66 -12.61 -9.02
C VAL A 287 6.20 -12.20 -9.21
N PHE A 288 5.81 -12.08 -10.48
CA PHE A 288 4.40 -11.87 -10.83
C PHE A 288 3.59 -13.13 -10.56
N ASP A 289 2.43 -12.95 -9.96
CA ASP A 289 1.53 -14.04 -9.65
C ASP A 289 0.07 -13.57 -9.54
N GLY A 290 -0.86 -14.47 -9.78
CA GLY A 290 -2.28 -14.25 -9.64
C GLY A 290 -2.98 -13.69 -10.87
N GLU A 291 -4.30 -13.72 -10.80
CA GLU A 291 -5.19 -13.16 -11.82
C GLU A 291 -5.21 -11.63 -11.73
N HIS A 292 -5.44 -10.95 -12.86
CA HIS A 292 -5.59 -9.50 -12.93
C HIS A 292 -6.50 -9.09 -14.10
N ARG A 293 -6.97 -7.85 -14.09
CA ARG A 293 -7.79 -7.25 -15.15
C ARG A 293 -7.02 -6.22 -16.00
N ILE A 294 -5.70 -6.13 -15.87
CA ILE A 294 -4.88 -5.23 -16.69
C ILE A 294 -5.07 -5.61 -18.16
N PRO A 295 -5.42 -4.69 -19.05
CA PRO A 295 -5.55 -4.98 -20.49
C PRO A 295 -4.27 -5.63 -21.04
N ALA A 296 -4.41 -6.70 -21.83
CA ALA A 296 -3.29 -7.54 -22.27
C ALA A 296 -2.19 -6.74 -22.98
N ALA A 297 -2.54 -5.83 -23.88
CA ALA A 297 -1.58 -4.98 -24.59
C ALA A 297 -0.79 -4.04 -23.65
N LEU A 298 -1.41 -3.58 -22.57
CA LEU A 298 -0.75 -2.78 -21.55
C LEU A 298 0.15 -3.65 -20.68
N TRP A 299 -0.33 -4.83 -20.27
CA TRP A 299 0.44 -5.76 -19.45
C TRP A 299 1.76 -6.18 -20.11
N GLU A 300 1.74 -6.49 -21.40
CA GLU A 300 2.95 -6.84 -22.16
C GLU A 300 4.02 -5.73 -22.11
N ARG A 301 3.60 -4.46 -22.08
CA ARG A 301 4.51 -3.31 -21.95
C ARG A 301 5.02 -3.12 -20.53
N LEU A 302 4.19 -3.37 -19.52
CA LEU A 302 4.49 -3.13 -18.12
C LEU A 302 5.37 -4.23 -17.51
N ARG A 303 5.11 -5.48 -17.84
CA ARG A 303 5.82 -6.60 -17.20
C ARG A 303 7.34 -6.55 -17.41
N ALA A 304 7.80 -6.04 -18.54
CA ALA A 304 9.23 -5.83 -18.78
C ALA A 304 9.82 -4.77 -17.85
N ASN A 305 9.10 -3.68 -17.60
CA ASN A 305 9.52 -2.60 -16.70
C ASN A 305 9.55 -3.05 -15.23
N PHE A 306 8.61 -3.91 -14.82
CA PHE A 306 8.58 -4.45 -13.46
C PHE A 306 9.62 -5.55 -13.22
N ALA A 307 10.00 -6.29 -14.26
CA ALA A 307 11.03 -7.34 -14.16
C ALA A 307 12.46 -6.79 -14.06
N ALA A 308 12.71 -5.62 -14.62
CA ALA A 308 13.98 -4.91 -14.54
C ALA A 308 14.17 -4.27 -13.14
#